data_ab1b74554ec40de7345c4fc38a859a73
#
_entry.id   ab1b74554ec40de7345c4fc38a859a73
#
_cell.length_a   1.000
_cell.length_b   1.000
_cell.length_c   1.000
_cell.angle_alpha   90.00
_cell.angle_beta   90.00
_cell.angle_gamma   90.00
#
_symmetry.space_group_name_H-M   'P 1'
#
loop_
_entity.id
_entity.type
_entity.pdbx_description
1 polymer ?
#
loop_
_entity_poly.entity_id
_entity_poly.type
_entity_poly.pdbx_seq_one_letter_code
_entity_poly.pdbx_strand_id
1 'polypeptide(L)'
;PHASGHIIEQIEFVKKILDAGFAYESEGSVYFDVEKYSKKFHYGKLSGRNIDELLETTRDLDGQSEKRRSCDFALWKKAAPEHIMRWPSPWSDGFPGWHLECSTMGTKYLGEEFDIHGGGMDLVFPHHECEIAQSTAALGKESVHYWMHNNMITIKGKKMGKSLGNFITLDEFFTGSHKDNEGNEMLEQAYSPMTIRFFILLAHYRSTVDFSNEALQAAQKGMERLADAYARLQRIKPAATTTVDVAGLRQRCEEAMCDDLNSPIVISHLF
;
A
#
# COMPACT_ATOMS: atom_id res chain seq x y z
N PRO A 1 -14.40 3.87 -5.92
CA PRO A 1 -14.54 3.45 -7.32
C PRO A 1 -14.26 1.98 -7.50
N HIS A 2 -14.78 1.36 -8.58
CA HIS A 2 -14.51 -0.01 -8.97
C HIS A 2 -13.81 -0.02 -10.32
N ALA A 3 -12.71 -0.76 -10.47
CA ALA A 3 -11.93 -0.81 -11.71
C ALA A 3 -12.78 -1.27 -12.92
N SER A 4 -13.65 -2.26 -12.70
CA SER A 4 -14.60 -2.76 -13.71
C SER A 4 -15.61 -1.72 -14.22
N GLY A 5 -15.85 -0.66 -13.48
CA GLY A 5 -16.68 0.48 -13.90
C GLY A 5 -15.91 1.56 -14.67
N HIS A 6 -14.61 1.38 -14.91
CA HIS A 6 -13.71 2.38 -15.49
C HIS A 6 -12.94 1.85 -16.71
N ILE A 7 -13.50 0.86 -17.39
CA ILE A 7 -12.83 0.21 -18.54
C ILE A 7 -12.59 1.18 -19.69
N ILE A 8 -13.54 2.07 -19.96
CA ILE A 8 -13.42 3.08 -21.03
C ILE A 8 -12.24 4.00 -20.75
N GLU A 9 -12.16 4.51 -19.53
CA GLU A 9 -11.08 5.42 -19.11
C GLU A 9 -9.71 4.72 -19.13
N GLN A 10 -9.66 3.43 -18.76
CA GLN A 10 -8.44 2.64 -18.84
C GLN A 10 -7.98 2.43 -20.29
N ILE A 11 -8.91 2.13 -21.20
CA ILE A 11 -8.60 2.05 -22.64
C ILE A 11 -8.06 3.39 -23.16
N GLU A 12 -8.69 4.51 -22.79
CA GLU A 12 -8.22 5.84 -23.20
C GLU A 12 -6.83 6.17 -22.61
N PHE A 13 -6.56 5.72 -21.38
CA PHE A 13 -5.24 5.90 -20.78
C PHE A 13 -4.16 5.10 -21.50
N VAL A 14 -4.45 3.85 -21.89
CA VAL A 14 -3.54 3.03 -22.72
C VAL A 14 -3.26 3.69 -24.06
N LYS A 15 -4.27 4.26 -24.71
CA LYS A 15 -4.09 4.99 -25.98
C LYS A 15 -3.12 6.16 -25.82
N LYS A 16 -3.23 6.95 -24.74
CA LYS A 16 -2.29 8.04 -24.47
C LYS A 16 -0.85 7.53 -24.35
N ILE A 17 -0.62 6.38 -23.70
CA ILE A 17 0.72 5.79 -23.56
C ILE A 17 1.24 5.28 -24.92
N LEU A 18 0.36 4.68 -25.76
CA LEU A 18 0.69 4.27 -27.13
C LEU A 18 1.05 5.48 -27.99
N ASP A 19 0.24 6.54 -27.98
CA ASP A 19 0.47 7.77 -28.74
C ASP A 19 1.75 8.48 -28.32
N ALA A 20 2.10 8.43 -27.03
CA ALA A 20 3.38 8.91 -26.50
C ALA A 20 4.56 8.00 -26.92
N GLY A 21 4.27 6.83 -27.46
CA GLY A 21 5.24 5.89 -28.01
C GLY A 21 5.95 5.02 -26.96
N PHE A 22 5.40 4.90 -25.75
CA PHE A 22 5.97 4.08 -24.66
C PHE A 22 5.26 2.74 -24.47
N ALA A 23 4.38 2.36 -25.41
CA ALA A 23 3.75 1.05 -25.43
C ALA A 23 3.76 0.47 -26.82
N TYR A 24 3.46 -0.82 -26.92
CA TYR A 24 3.34 -1.55 -28.18
C TYR A 24 2.29 -2.66 -28.08
N GLU A 25 1.69 -3.00 -29.22
CA GLU A 25 0.78 -4.13 -29.35
C GLU A 25 1.54 -5.41 -29.67
N SER A 26 1.10 -6.53 -29.09
CA SER A 26 1.59 -7.88 -29.40
C SER A 26 0.48 -8.90 -29.16
N GLU A 27 0.16 -9.71 -30.17
CA GLU A 27 -0.82 -10.80 -30.12
C GLU A 27 -2.21 -10.41 -29.58
N GLY A 28 -2.59 -9.12 -29.70
CA GLY A 28 -3.85 -8.56 -29.18
C GLY A 28 -3.78 -8.10 -27.72
N SER A 29 -2.60 -8.14 -27.11
CA SER A 29 -2.27 -7.51 -25.83
C SER A 29 -1.51 -6.20 -26.05
N VAL A 30 -1.48 -5.31 -25.06
CA VAL A 30 -0.67 -4.08 -25.08
C VAL A 30 0.28 -4.09 -23.91
N TYR A 31 1.55 -3.84 -24.20
CA TYR A 31 2.63 -3.84 -23.20
C TYR A 31 3.31 -2.47 -23.13
N PHE A 32 3.71 -2.08 -21.93
CA PHE A 32 4.56 -0.92 -21.70
C PHE A 32 6.02 -1.27 -22.05
N ASP A 33 6.67 -0.42 -22.83
CA ASP A 33 8.06 -0.57 -23.28
C ASP A 33 9.00 0.09 -22.25
N VAL A 34 9.42 -0.68 -21.26
CA VAL A 34 10.24 -0.20 -20.14
C VAL A 34 11.60 0.29 -20.62
N GLU A 35 12.24 -0.39 -21.59
CA GLU A 35 13.54 0.07 -22.10
C GLU A 35 13.44 1.40 -22.83
N LYS A 36 12.40 1.56 -23.66
CA LYS A 36 12.19 2.83 -24.39
C LYS A 36 11.90 3.99 -23.42
N TYR A 37 11.10 3.72 -22.39
CA TYR A 37 10.84 4.68 -21.32
C TYR A 37 12.13 5.07 -20.60
N SER A 38 12.97 4.09 -20.23
CA SER A 38 14.21 4.30 -19.49
C SER A 38 15.28 5.10 -20.26
N LYS A 39 15.18 5.18 -21.59
CA LYS A 39 16.04 6.06 -22.40
C LYS A 39 15.75 7.56 -22.22
N LYS A 40 14.56 7.89 -21.70
CA LYS A 40 14.12 9.29 -21.52
C LYS A 40 13.85 9.63 -20.05
N PHE A 41 13.37 8.66 -19.27
CA PHE A 41 12.99 8.81 -17.88
C PHE A 41 13.67 7.75 -17.02
N HIS A 42 13.67 7.94 -15.70
CA HIS A 42 14.26 6.98 -14.78
C HIS A 42 13.23 5.96 -14.29
N TYR A 43 13.20 4.74 -14.87
CA TYR A 43 12.46 3.61 -14.31
C TYR A 43 13.25 3.00 -13.15
N GLY A 44 12.61 2.78 -12.02
CA GLY A 44 13.26 2.36 -10.78
C GLY A 44 13.53 3.52 -9.81
N LYS A 45 13.02 4.73 -10.10
CA LYS A 45 13.21 5.93 -9.28
C LYS A 45 12.70 5.74 -7.84
N LEU A 46 11.54 5.10 -7.66
CA LEU A 46 10.92 4.86 -6.36
C LEU A 46 11.54 3.65 -5.64
N SER A 47 11.75 2.58 -6.38
CA SER A 47 12.21 1.30 -5.83
C SER A 47 13.73 1.21 -5.65
N GLY A 48 14.49 2.11 -6.28
CA GLY A 48 15.95 2.06 -6.32
C GLY A 48 16.51 0.92 -7.19
N ARG A 49 15.66 0.24 -7.98
CA ARG A 49 16.07 -0.88 -8.82
C ARG A 49 16.70 -0.40 -10.11
N ASN A 50 17.78 -1.09 -10.52
CA ASN A 50 18.41 -0.87 -11.82
C ASN A 50 17.70 -1.70 -12.89
N ILE A 51 17.47 -1.11 -14.07
CA ILE A 51 16.84 -1.80 -15.21
C ILE A 51 17.66 -3.01 -15.67
N ASP A 52 18.99 -2.95 -15.60
CA ASP A 52 19.87 -4.03 -16.02
C ASP A 52 19.65 -5.28 -15.15
N GLU A 53 19.47 -5.11 -13.85
CA GLU A 53 19.12 -6.18 -12.91
C GLU A 53 17.74 -6.79 -13.21
N LEU A 54 16.80 -5.97 -13.70
CA LEU A 54 15.45 -6.42 -14.06
C LEU A 54 15.45 -7.22 -15.37
N LEU A 55 16.38 -6.92 -16.29
CA LEU A 55 16.55 -7.68 -17.53
C LEU A 55 17.15 -9.07 -17.28
N GLU A 56 17.98 -9.22 -16.22
CA GLU A 56 18.60 -10.49 -15.85
C GLU A 56 17.66 -11.41 -15.04
N THR A 57 16.67 -10.85 -14.35
CA THR A 57 15.78 -11.61 -13.45
C THR A 57 14.54 -12.10 -14.19
N THR A 58 14.65 -13.15 -14.95
CA THR A 58 13.51 -13.80 -15.60
C THR A 58 12.78 -14.75 -14.65
N ARG A 59 11.58 -14.37 -14.21
CA ARG A 59 10.58 -15.35 -13.77
C ARG A 59 9.76 -15.74 -14.99
N ASP A 60 9.60 -17.04 -15.21
CA ASP A 60 8.64 -17.55 -16.21
C ASP A 60 7.22 -17.16 -15.74
N LEU A 61 6.66 -16.13 -16.36
CA LEU A 61 5.29 -15.68 -16.16
C LEU A 61 4.51 -15.91 -17.45
N ASP A 62 3.22 -16.20 -17.35
CA ASP A 62 2.32 -16.33 -18.48
C ASP A 62 2.40 -15.12 -19.41
N GLY A 63 2.58 -15.35 -20.73
CA GLY A 63 2.69 -14.30 -21.73
C GLY A 63 4.09 -13.70 -21.92
N GLN A 64 5.14 -14.33 -21.39
CA GLN A 64 6.54 -13.93 -21.63
C GLN A 64 6.90 -13.94 -23.13
N SER A 65 6.35 -14.90 -23.91
CA SER A 65 6.60 -15.01 -25.37
C SER A 65 6.02 -13.84 -26.17
N GLU A 66 5.03 -13.13 -25.64
CA GLU A 66 4.40 -11.96 -26.28
C GLU A 66 5.17 -10.66 -26.04
N LYS A 67 6.01 -10.62 -25.01
CA LYS A 67 6.77 -9.43 -24.62
C LYS A 67 8.05 -9.29 -25.43
N ARG A 68 8.44 -8.05 -25.72
CA ARG A 68 9.75 -7.76 -26.31
C ARG A 68 10.87 -8.01 -25.29
N ARG A 69 10.60 -7.71 -24.00
CA ARG A 69 11.53 -7.89 -22.87
C ARG A 69 10.81 -8.37 -21.62
N SER A 70 11.53 -9.07 -20.78
CA SER A 70 11.00 -9.62 -19.51
C SER A 70 10.49 -8.54 -18.56
N CYS A 71 11.11 -7.36 -18.56
CA CYS A 71 10.74 -6.23 -17.70
C CYS A 71 9.49 -5.46 -18.19
N ASP A 72 9.05 -5.67 -19.43
CA ASP A 72 7.83 -5.03 -19.95
C ASP A 72 6.62 -5.55 -19.18
N PHE A 73 5.65 -4.69 -18.93
CA PHE A 73 4.45 -5.06 -18.20
C PHE A 73 3.17 -4.78 -18.98
N ALA A 74 2.14 -5.56 -18.70
CA ALA A 74 0.88 -5.47 -19.44
C ALA A 74 0.10 -4.21 -19.06
N LEU A 75 -0.37 -3.49 -20.06
CA LEU A 75 -1.37 -2.43 -19.95
C LEU A 75 -2.77 -2.99 -20.27
N TRP A 76 -2.85 -3.85 -21.29
CA TRP A 76 -4.06 -4.58 -21.65
C TRP A 76 -3.67 -6.03 -22.02
N LYS A 77 -4.35 -7.00 -21.43
CA LYS A 77 -4.15 -8.42 -21.73
C LYS A 77 -5.32 -8.95 -22.52
N LYS A 78 -5.02 -9.63 -23.64
CA LYS A 78 -5.99 -10.44 -24.35
C LYS A 78 -6.51 -11.55 -23.45
N ALA A 79 -7.83 -11.70 -23.36
CA ALA A 79 -8.45 -12.73 -22.54
C ALA A 79 -8.39 -14.09 -23.24
N ALA A 80 -8.09 -15.14 -22.48
CA ALA A 80 -8.31 -16.50 -22.94
C ALA A 80 -9.82 -16.81 -23.02
N PRO A 81 -10.25 -17.79 -23.84
CA PRO A 81 -11.67 -18.09 -24.02
C PRO A 81 -12.45 -18.35 -22.72
N GLU A 82 -11.79 -18.94 -21.74
CA GLU A 82 -12.33 -19.27 -20.41
C GLU A 82 -12.37 -18.10 -19.42
N HIS A 83 -11.75 -16.96 -19.76
CA HIS A 83 -11.74 -15.77 -18.89
C HIS A 83 -13.14 -15.16 -18.80
N ILE A 84 -13.67 -15.10 -17.57
CA ILE A 84 -15.03 -14.59 -17.32
C ILE A 84 -15.05 -13.06 -17.40
N MET A 85 -14.07 -12.38 -16.75
CA MET A 85 -13.98 -10.92 -16.74
C MET A 85 -13.17 -10.44 -17.94
N ARG A 86 -13.87 -10.00 -19.00
CA ARG A 86 -13.27 -9.45 -20.21
C ARG A 86 -14.19 -8.39 -20.81
N TRP A 87 -13.61 -7.44 -21.50
CA TRP A 87 -14.30 -6.34 -22.14
C TRP A 87 -13.75 -6.14 -23.55
N PRO A 88 -14.57 -5.67 -24.50
CA PRO A 88 -14.11 -5.31 -25.84
C PRO A 88 -13.17 -4.10 -25.78
N SER A 89 -12.11 -4.13 -26.55
CA SER A 89 -11.16 -3.04 -26.75
C SER A 89 -10.73 -2.93 -28.20
N PRO A 90 -10.02 -1.85 -28.61
CA PRO A 90 -9.47 -1.74 -29.95
C PRO A 90 -8.48 -2.86 -30.32
N TRP A 91 -7.86 -3.49 -29.32
CA TRP A 91 -6.81 -4.51 -29.54
C TRP A 91 -7.36 -5.94 -29.50
N SER A 92 -8.23 -6.21 -28.56
CA SER A 92 -8.90 -7.52 -28.39
C SER A 92 -9.95 -7.45 -27.30
N ASP A 93 -10.79 -8.50 -27.19
CA ASP A 93 -11.49 -8.80 -25.95
C ASP A 93 -10.45 -9.17 -24.87
N GLY A 94 -10.44 -8.42 -23.76
CA GLY A 94 -9.40 -8.54 -22.76
C GLY A 94 -9.72 -7.81 -21.47
N PHE A 95 -8.69 -7.57 -20.68
CA PHE A 95 -8.77 -6.91 -19.38
C PHE A 95 -7.54 -6.02 -19.12
N PRO A 96 -7.67 -4.97 -18.30
CA PRO A 96 -6.57 -4.07 -17.98
C PRO A 96 -5.51 -4.75 -17.11
N GLY A 97 -4.26 -4.28 -17.23
CA GLY A 97 -3.22 -4.59 -16.28
C GLY A 97 -3.52 -3.93 -14.92
N TRP A 98 -3.18 -4.60 -13.83
CA TRP A 98 -3.48 -4.15 -12.46
C TRP A 98 -3.00 -2.73 -12.14
N HIS A 99 -1.81 -2.33 -12.59
CA HIS A 99 -1.26 -1.00 -12.32
C HIS A 99 -2.07 0.12 -13.00
N LEU A 100 -2.65 -0.18 -14.16
CA LEU A 100 -3.44 0.77 -14.94
C LEU A 100 -4.73 1.20 -14.23
N GLU A 101 -5.32 0.29 -13.45
CA GLU A 101 -6.53 0.57 -12.68
C GLU A 101 -6.32 1.75 -11.73
N CYS A 102 -5.23 1.73 -10.97
CA CYS A 102 -4.88 2.76 -10.01
C CYS A 102 -4.50 4.07 -10.70
N SER A 103 -3.64 4.04 -11.72
CA SER A 103 -3.26 5.23 -12.48
C SER A 103 -4.47 5.95 -13.07
N THR A 104 -5.40 5.19 -13.65
CA THR A 104 -6.60 5.76 -14.30
C THR A 104 -7.59 6.31 -13.30
N MET A 105 -7.92 5.56 -12.24
CA MET A 105 -8.87 6.01 -11.22
C MET A 105 -8.31 7.16 -10.40
N GLY A 106 -7.01 7.15 -10.06
CA GLY A 106 -6.32 8.25 -9.40
C GLY A 106 -6.45 9.53 -10.21
N THR A 107 -6.07 9.50 -11.48
CA THR A 107 -6.19 10.66 -12.38
C THR A 107 -7.63 11.15 -12.51
N LYS A 108 -8.62 10.26 -12.59
CA LYS A 108 -10.03 10.64 -12.75
C LYS A 108 -10.59 11.33 -11.52
N TYR A 109 -10.29 10.86 -10.33
CA TYR A 109 -10.95 11.31 -9.09
C TYR A 109 -10.13 12.32 -8.29
N LEU A 110 -8.82 12.30 -8.41
CA LEU A 110 -7.93 13.18 -7.66
C LEU A 110 -7.26 14.23 -8.55
N GLY A 111 -7.34 14.06 -9.88
CA GLY A 111 -6.68 14.91 -10.84
C GLY A 111 -5.36 14.31 -11.35
N GLU A 112 -4.72 15.02 -12.29
CA GLU A 112 -3.46 14.59 -12.88
C GLU A 112 -2.28 14.66 -11.90
N GLU A 113 -2.42 15.44 -10.85
CA GLU A 113 -1.47 15.55 -9.73
C GLU A 113 -2.25 15.52 -8.40
N PHE A 114 -1.74 14.78 -7.42
CA PHE A 114 -2.29 14.69 -6.08
C PHE A 114 -1.19 14.49 -5.04
N ASP A 115 -1.50 14.77 -3.78
CA ASP A 115 -0.48 14.90 -2.75
C ASP A 115 0.11 13.56 -2.32
N ILE A 116 -0.72 12.61 -1.91
CA ILE A 116 -0.25 11.39 -1.25
C ILE A 116 -0.83 10.14 -1.92
N HIS A 117 0.04 9.19 -2.25
CA HIS A 117 -0.33 7.82 -2.63
C HIS A 117 0.34 6.84 -1.66
N GLY A 118 -0.44 5.93 -1.12
CA GLY A 118 0.04 4.99 -0.10
C GLY A 118 -0.24 3.54 -0.43
N GLY A 119 0.60 2.66 0.12
CA GLY A 119 0.42 1.21 0.01
C GLY A 119 1.38 0.44 0.91
N GLY A 120 1.35 -0.89 0.81
CA GLY A 120 2.34 -1.74 1.47
C GLY A 120 3.71 -1.66 0.79
N MET A 121 4.76 -2.00 1.53
CA MET A 121 6.13 -2.08 0.98
C MET A 121 6.25 -3.04 -0.22
N ASP A 122 5.38 -4.02 -0.30
CA ASP A 122 5.30 -4.96 -1.42
C ASP A 122 4.79 -4.33 -2.72
N LEU A 123 4.11 -3.18 -2.64
CA LEU A 123 3.64 -2.42 -3.79
C LEU A 123 4.68 -1.46 -4.36
N VAL A 124 5.75 -1.14 -3.64
CA VAL A 124 6.82 -0.26 -4.14
C VAL A 124 7.28 -0.72 -5.52
N PHE A 125 7.52 -2.02 -5.65
CA PHE A 125 7.86 -2.66 -6.91
C PHE A 125 7.13 -4.02 -7.07
N PRO A 126 6.50 -4.27 -8.22
CA PRO A 126 6.50 -3.43 -9.42
C PRO A 126 5.38 -2.38 -9.46
N HIS A 127 4.37 -2.45 -8.59
CA HIS A 127 3.07 -1.78 -8.76
C HIS A 127 3.20 -0.24 -8.86
N HIS A 128 3.70 0.43 -7.83
CA HIS A 128 3.82 1.89 -7.80
C HIS A 128 4.87 2.42 -8.79
N GLU A 129 5.94 1.68 -9.03
CA GLU A 129 6.91 2.03 -10.07
C GLU A 129 6.27 2.02 -11.47
N CYS A 130 5.40 1.04 -11.74
CA CYS A 130 4.63 1.00 -12.97
C CYS A 130 3.63 2.15 -13.08
N GLU A 131 2.99 2.56 -11.98
CA GLU A 131 2.08 3.72 -11.97
C GLU A 131 2.83 5.03 -12.28
N ILE A 132 4.02 5.23 -11.73
CA ILE A 132 4.88 6.38 -12.06
C ILE A 132 5.18 6.38 -13.57
N ALA A 133 5.58 5.22 -14.11
CA ALA A 133 5.90 5.10 -15.52
C ALA A 133 4.69 5.37 -16.42
N GLN A 134 3.53 4.83 -16.07
CA GLN A 134 2.27 5.04 -16.79
C GLN A 134 1.84 6.50 -16.80
N SER A 135 1.84 7.15 -15.64
CA SER A 135 1.44 8.56 -15.50
C SER A 135 2.41 9.48 -16.24
N THR A 136 3.71 9.26 -16.07
CA THR A 136 4.74 10.05 -16.78
C THR A 136 4.64 9.89 -18.30
N ALA A 137 4.38 8.66 -18.77
CA ALA A 137 4.21 8.40 -20.20
C ALA A 137 2.94 9.04 -20.79
N ALA A 138 1.81 8.93 -20.06
CA ALA A 138 0.52 9.41 -20.55
C ALA A 138 0.31 10.93 -20.40
N LEU A 139 0.88 11.54 -19.33
CA LEU A 139 0.60 12.92 -18.93
C LEU A 139 1.84 13.83 -19.07
N GLY A 140 3.02 13.26 -19.31
CA GLY A 140 4.29 14.01 -19.40
C GLY A 140 4.87 14.44 -18.04
N LYS A 141 4.25 14.02 -16.93
CA LYS A 141 4.63 14.38 -15.55
C LYS A 141 4.25 13.26 -14.56
N GLU A 142 4.90 13.28 -13.40
CA GLU A 142 4.53 12.41 -12.30
C GLU A 142 3.23 12.90 -11.64
N SER A 143 2.36 11.97 -11.23
CA SER A 143 1.06 12.29 -10.65
C SER A 143 1.09 12.44 -9.12
N VAL A 144 2.14 11.98 -8.44
CA VAL A 144 2.17 11.86 -6.98
C VAL A 144 3.34 12.63 -6.40
N HIS A 145 3.06 13.50 -5.41
CA HIS A 145 4.09 14.27 -4.72
C HIS A 145 4.77 13.44 -3.62
N TYR A 146 4.03 12.65 -2.84
CA TYR A 146 4.54 11.88 -1.70
C TYR A 146 4.06 10.42 -1.76
N TRP A 147 5.01 9.49 -1.78
CA TRP A 147 4.76 8.07 -1.68
C TRP A 147 4.93 7.61 -0.24
N MET A 148 3.90 6.98 0.32
CA MET A 148 3.93 6.45 1.69
C MET A 148 3.78 4.93 1.67
N HIS A 149 4.73 4.23 2.29
CA HIS A 149 4.69 2.76 2.34
C HIS A 149 4.76 2.26 3.78
N ASN A 150 3.71 1.56 4.19
CA ASN A 150 3.73 0.83 5.46
C ASN A 150 4.38 -0.53 5.30
N ASN A 151 5.03 -0.98 6.38
CA ASN A 151 5.66 -2.29 6.38
C ASN A 151 4.63 -3.40 6.68
N MET A 152 5.11 -4.65 6.65
CA MET A 152 4.26 -5.83 6.78
C MET A 152 3.85 -6.07 8.24
N ILE A 153 2.70 -6.72 8.39
CA ILE A 153 2.30 -7.35 9.64
C ILE A 153 2.80 -8.79 9.62
N THR A 154 3.42 -9.20 10.72
CA THR A 154 3.90 -10.57 10.94
C THR A 154 3.22 -11.19 12.15
N ILE A 155 3.24 -12.52 12.21
CA ILE A 155 2.80 -13.31 13.35
C ILE A 155 3.93 -14.25 13.71
N LYS A 156 4.50 -14.10 14.90
CA LYS A 156 5.68 -14.84 15.35
C LYS A 156 6.83 -14.77 14.32
N GLY A 157 7.08 -13.56 13.80
CA GLY A 157 8.13 -13.28 12.82
C GLY A 157 7.87 -13.78 11.39
N LYS A 158 6.72 -14.42 11.12
CA LYS A 158 6.35 -14.88 9.78
C LYS A 158 5.34 -13.94 9.16
N LYS A 159 5.47 -13.67 7.84
CA LYS A 159 4.49 -12.87 7.10
C LYS A 159 3.09 -13.43 7.31
N MET A 160 2.13 -12.55 7.63
CA MET A 160 0.72 -12.91 7.70
C MET A 160 0.17 -13.08 6.28
N GLY A 161 -0.47 -14.21 6.01
CA GLY A 161 -1.02 -14.48 4.68
C GLY A 161 -2.00 -15.66 4.68
N LYS A 162 -3.04 -15.55 3.84
CA LYS A 162 -4.07 -16.61 3.71
C LYS A 162 -3.50 -17.95 3.30
N SER A 163 -2.54 -17.95 2.37
CA SER A 163 -1.87 -19.18 1.91
C SER A 163 -1.00 -19.85 2.98
N LEU A 164 -0.62 -19.11 4.02
CA LEU A 164 0.17 -19.62 5.15
C LEU A 164 -0.70 -20.10 6.31
N GLY A 165 -2.03 -19.91 6.22
CA GLY A 165 -2.98 -20.31 7.27
C GLY A 165 -2.84 -19.53 8.59
N ASN A 166 -2.14 -18.40 8.58
CA ASN A 166 -1.93 -17.56 9.75
C ASN A 166 -2.56 -16.16 9.59
N PHE A 167 -3.56 -16.03 8.71
CA PHE A 167 -4.23 -14.75 8.45
C PHE A 167 -5.36 -14.55 9.46
N ILE A 168 -5.22 -13.57 10.36
CA ILE A 168 -6.23 -13.20 11.35
C ILE A 168 -6.98 -11.97 10.85
N THR A 169 -8.30 -12.05 10.76
CA THR A 169 -9.17 -10.94 10.40
C THR A 169 -9.41 -10.00 11.59
N LEU A 170 -9.84 -8.78 11.35
CA LEU A 170 -10.23 -7.86 12.43
C LEU A 170 -11.37 -8.41 13.27
N ASP A 171 -12.34 -9.07 12.64
CA ASP A 171 -13.49 -9.69 13.33
C ASP A 171 -13.03 -10.79 14.31
N GLU A 172 -12.07 -11.60 13.90
CA GLU A 172 -11.47 -12.63 14.78
C GLU A 172 -10.71 -12.01 15.95
N PHE A 173 -10.00 -10.90 15.76
CA PHE A 173 -9.41 -10.15 16.87
C PHE A 173 -10.47 -9.66 17.86
N PHE A 174 -11.62 -9.19 17.36
CA PHE A 174 -12.68 -8.63 18.20
C PHE A 174 -13.51 -9.71 18.90
N THR A 175 -13.60 -10.89 18.32
CA THR A 175 -14.30 -12.05 18.92
C THR A 175 -13.38 -12.92 19.78
N GLY A 176 -12.06 -12.80 19.60
CA GLY A 176 -11.07 -13.62 20.31
C GLY A 176 -11.02 -15.07 19.85
N SER A 177 -11.51 -15.36 18.65
CA SER A 177 -11.60 -16.71 18.11
C SER A 177 -10.90 -16.82 16.77
N HIS A 178 -9.71 -17.40 16.77
CA HIS A 178 -8.99 -17.77 15.56
C HIS A 178 -8.16 -19.02 15.79
N LYS A 179 -8.26 -19.98 14.85
CA LYS A 179 -7.46 -21.19 14.82
C LYS A 179 -6.60 -21.23 13.57
N ASP A 180 -5.36 -21.64 13.71
CA ASP A 180 -4.51 -21.92 12.55
C ASP A 180 -4.98 -23.17 11.80
N ASN A 181 -4.30 -23.49 10.67
CA ASN A 181 -4.63 -24.69 9.88
C ASN A 181 -4.44 -26.03 10.63
N GLU A 182 -3.73 -26.02 11.75
CA GLU A 182 -3.49 -27.18 12.61
C GLU A 182 -4.50 -27.26 13.76
N GLY A 183 -5.39 -26.25 13.89
CA GLY A 183 -6.41 -26.16 14.92
C GLY A 183 -5.94 -25.54 16.23
N ASN A 184 -4.73 -24.96 16.28
CA ASN A 184 -4.23 -24.30 17.49
C ASN A 184 -4.85 -22.91 17.64
N GLU A 185 -5.24 -22.55 18.87
CA GLU A 185 -5.71 -21.20 19.19
C GLU A 185 -4.59 -20.18 18.99
N MET A 186 -4.85 -19.17 18.15
CA MET A 186 -3.91 -18.10 17.85
C MET A 186 -4.12 -16.87 18.74
N LEU A 187 -5.34 -16.68 19.24
CA LEU A 187 -5.72 -15.59 20.13
C LEU A 187 -6.13 -16.13 21.49
N GLU A 188 -5.65 -15.55 22.57
CA GLU A 188 -5.97 -15.93 23.94
C GLU A 188 -7.26 -15.27 24.45
N GLN A 189 -7.63 -14.15 23.84
CA GLN A 189 -8.82 -13.38 24.22
C GLN A 189 -9.28 -12.45 23.08
N ALA A 190 -10.47 -11.88 23.25
CA ALA A 190 -10.97 -10.79 22.42
C ALA A 190 -10.24 -9.46 22.75
N TYR A 191 -9.99 -8.67 21.73
CA TYR A 191 -9.38 -7.35 21.85
C TYR A 191 -10.30 -6.27 21.30
N SER A 192 -10.38 -5.12 21.96
CA SER A 192 -11.17 -4.00 21.44
C SER A 192 -10.54 -3.42 20.17
N PRO A 193 -11.35 -2.83 19.26
CA PRO A 193 -10.81 -2.11 18.09
C PRO A 193 -9.77 -1.06 18.45
N MET A 194 -9.97 -0.37 19.59
CA MET A 194 -9.02 0.65 20.07
C MET A 194 -7.71 0.05 20.57
N THR A 195 -7.73 -1.15 21.15
CA THR A 195 -6.51 -1.88 21.52
C THR A 195 -5.67 -2.22 20.28
N ILE A 196 -6.31 -2.75 19.24
CA ILE A 196 -5.61 -3.08 17.99
C ILE A 196 -5.06 -1.82 17.34
N ARG A 197 -5.84 -0.73 17.28
CA ARG A 197 -5.38 0.55 16.77
C ARG A 197 -4.18 1.09 17.55
N PHE A 198 -4.24 1.08 18.87
CA PHE A 198 -3.16 1.53 19.73
C PHE A 198 -1.91 0.68 19.54
N PHE A 199 -2.05 -0.66 19.47
CA PHE A 199 -0.96 -1.58 19.19
C PHE A 199 -0.22 -1.22 17.89
N ILE A 200 -0.96 -0.98 16.80
CA ILE A 200 -0.36 -0.57 15.52
C ILE A 200 0.39 0.77 15.64
N LEU A 201 -0.18 1.73 16.37
CA LEU A 201 0.43 3.06 16.56
C LEU A 201 1.67 3.06 17.47
N LEU A 202 1.91 1.99 18.25
CA LEU A 202 3.13 1.80 19.03
C LEU A 202 4.36 1.51 18.16
N ALA A 203 4.17 1.16 16.90
CA ALA A 203 5.23 0.99 15.94
C ALA A 203 5.21 2.12 14.89
N HIS A 204 6.38 2.51 14.40
CA HIS A 204 6.45 3.39 13.25
C HIS A 204 5.89 2.68 12.01
N TYR A 205 5.10 3.36 11.16
CA TYR A 205 4.42 2.72 10.03
C TYR A 205 5.38 2.03 9.02
N ARG A 206 6.65 2.48 8.96
CA ARG A 206 7.69 1.83 8.15
C ARG A 206 8.29 0.57 8.80
N SER A 207 7.99 0.32 10.07
CA SER A 207 8.50 -0.84 10.80
C SER A 207 7.55 -2.02 10.69
N THR A 208 8.11 -3.23 10.72
CA THR A 208 7.31 -4.44 10.81
C THR A 208 6.56 -4.48 12.14
N VAL A 209 5.30 -4.84 12.11
CA VAL A 209 4.46 -5.03 13.31
C VAL A 209 4.26 -6.52 13.51
N ASP A 210 4.80 -7.07 14.59
CA ASP A 210 4.68 -8.49 14.91
C ASP A 210 3.57 -8.72 15.94
N PHE A 211 2.52 -9.43 15.54
CA PHE A 211 1.42 -9.80 16.42
C PHE A 211 1.81 -10.94 17.33
N SER A 212 1.69 -10.72 18.64
CA SER A 212 1.69 -11.74 19.67
C SER A 212 0.66 -11.42 20.75
N ASN A 213 0.20 -12.41 21.49
CA ASN A 213 -0.75 -12.20 22.58
C ASN A 213 -0.17 -11.30 23.67
N GLU A 214 1.10 -11.47 24.00
CA GLU A 214 1.80 -10.65 24.98
C GLU A 214 1.86 -9.18 24.56
N ALA A 215 2.15 -8.92 23.29
CA ALA A 215 2.21 -7.56 22.75
C ALA A 215 0.83 -6.89 22.72
N LEU A 216 -0.22 -7.63 22.36
CA LEU A 216 -1.59 -7.15 22.39
C LEU A 216 -2.09 -6.86 23.81
N GLN A 217 -1.78 -7.73 24.77
CA GLN A 217 -2.10 -7.51 26.19
C GLN A 217 -1.35 -6.31 26.77
N ALA A 218 -0.09 -6.12 26.38
CA ALA A 218 0.68 -4.95 26.77
C ALA A 218 0.07 -3.66 26.20
N ALA A 219 -0.33 -3.67 24.93
CA ALA A 219 -1.02 -2.57 24.29
C ALA A 219 -2.37 -2.25 24.95
N GLN A 220 -3.15 -3.29 25.32
CA GLN A 220 -4.41 -3.11 26.07
C GLN A 220 -4.18 -2.39 27.38
N LYS A 221 -3.21 -2.84 28.20
CA LYS A 221 -2.87 -2.19 29.47
C LYS A 221 -2.40 -0.74 29.28
N GLY A 222 -1.62 -0.50 28.22
CA GLY A 222 -1.20 0.86 27.85
C GLY A 222 -2.40 1.75 27.51
N MET A 223 -3.32 1.26 26.69
CA MET A 223 -4.54 1.99 26.31
C MET A 223 -5.45 2.29 27.51
N GLU A 224 -5.66 1.31 28.39
CA GLU A 224 -6.44 1.46 29.64
C GLU A 224 -5.82 2.53 30.53
N ARG A 225 -4.50 2.50 30.72
CA ARG A 225 -3.77 3.51 31.50
C ARG A 225 -3.93 4.91 30.93
N LEU A 226 -3.88 5.06 29.60
CA LEU A 226 -4.09 6.34 28.94
C LEU A 226 -5.52 6.85 29.10
N ALA A 227 -6.51 5.95 28.95
CA ALA A 227 -7.92 6.26 29.16
C ALA A 227 -8.20 6.71 30.61
N ASP A 228 -7.63 6.03 31.59
CA ASP A 228 -7.73 6.40 33.01
C ASP A 228 -7.10 7.77 33.30
N ALA A 229 -5.93 8.04 32.72
CA ALA A 229 -5.28 9.33 32.83
C ALA A 229 -6.14 10.46 32.27
N TYR A 230 -6.75 10.24 31.09
CA TYR A 230 -7.68 11.18 30.47
C TYR A 230 -8.94 11.41 31.33
N ALA A 231 -9.54 10.34 31.87
CA ALA A 231 -10.69 10.45 32.75
C ALA A 231 -10.40 11.19 34.05
N ARG A 232 -9.17 11.04 34.57
CA ARG A 232 -8.71 11.82 35.76
C ARG A 232 -8.52 13.29 35.43
N LEU A 233 -7.90 13.60 34.28
CA LEU A 233 -7.72 14.98 33.79
C LEU A 233 -9.03 15.75 33.73
N GLN A 234 -10.09 15.12 33.23
CA GLN A 234 -11.43 15.78 33.16
C GLN A 234 -12.06 16.13 34.50
N ARG A 235 -11.60 15.50 35.57
CA ARG A 235 -12.08 15.76 36.94
C ARG A 235 -11.25 16.79 37.73
N ILE A 236 -10.08 17.14 37.21
CA ILE A 236 -9.18 18.12 37.85
C ILE A 236 -9.75 19.51 37.63
N LYS A 237 -9.84 20.28 38.73
CA LYS A 237 -10.21 21.68 38.64
C LYS A 237 -9.01 22.50 38.17
N PRO A 238 -9.21 23.44 37.22
CA PRO A 238 -8.13 24.30 36.78
C PRO A 238 -7.50 25.07 37.96
N ALA A 239 -6.17 25.05 38.01
CA ALA A 239 -5.41 25.88 38.95
C ALA A 239 -5.03 27.21 38.29
N ALA A 240 -4.80 28.24 39.12
CA ALA A 240 -4.37 29.55 38.60
C ALA A 240 -2.96 29.52 37.99
N THR A 241 -2.14 28.58 38.44
CA THR A 241 -0.77 28.35 37.91
C THR A 241 -0.53 26.86 37.68
N THR A 242 0.29 26.54 36.72
CA THR A 242 0.72 25.14 36.44
C THR A 242 2.25 25.07 36.49
N THR A 243 2.76 23.97 37.02
CA THR A 243 4.18 23.60 36.96
C THR A 243 4.48 22.64 35.80
N VAL A 244 3.44 22.21 35.10
CA VAL A 244 3.56 21.28 33.94
C VAL A 244 3.77 22.11 32.69
N ASP A 245 4.83 21.82 31.97
CA ASP A 245 5.12 22.42 30.66
C ASP A 245 4.27 21.79 29.55
N VAL A 246 2.99 22.20 29.50
CA VAL A 246 2.02 21.71 28.47
C VAL A 246 2.43 22.19 27.08
N ALA A 247 2.97 23.41 26.95
CA ALA A 247 3.40 23.95 25.66
C ALA A 247 4.57 23.15 25.09
N GLY A 248 5.56 22.85 25.91
CA GLY A 248 6.69 22.01 25.50
C GLY A 248 6.30 20.56 25.21
N LEU A 249 5.33 20.00 25.95
CA LEU A 249 4.77 18.68 25.61
C LEU A 249 4.13 18.69 24.22
N ARG A 250 3.29 19.68 23.94
CA ARG A 250 2.64 19.84 22.64
C ARG A 250 3.68 19.99 21.53
N GLN A 251 4.68 20.83 21.73
CA GLN A 251 5.75 21.04 20.75
C GLN A 251 6.50 19.74 20.44
N ARG A 252 6.90 18.96 21.45
CA ARG A 252 7.57 17.67 21.24
C ARG A 252 6.70 16.67 20.47
N CYS A 253 5.39 16.65 20.73
CA CYS A 253 4.46 15.80 19.98
C CYS A 253 4.33 16.26 18.52
N GLU A 254 4.25 17.57 18.27
CA GLU A 254 4.20 18.14 16.92
C GLU A 254 5.50 17.87 16.16
N GLU A 255 6.64 18.03 16.77
CA GLU A 255 7.96 17.71 16.19
C GLU A 255 8.04 16.23 15.78
N ALA A 256 7.60 15.31 16.64
CA ALA A 256 7.57 13.89 16.34
C ALA A 256 6.60 13.54 15.21
N MET A 257 5.45 14.22 15.13
CA MET A 257 4.52 14.03 14.00
C MET A 257 5.07 14.61 12.70
N CYS A 258 5.85 15.68 12.76
CA CYS A 258 6.52 16.26 11.59
C CYS A 258 7.77 15.45 11.16
N ASP A 259 8.26 14.56 12.01
CA ASP A 259 9.32 13.60 11.71
C ASP A 259 8.71 12.27 11.21
N ASP A 260 8.20 12.32 9.98
CA ASP A 260 7.64 11.16 9.27
C ASP A 260 6.52 10.42 10.04
N LEU A 261 5.62 11.18 10.68
CA LEU A 261 4.46 10.66 11.44
C LEU A 261 4.86 9.67 12.56
N ASN A 262 5.88 10.00 13.33
CA ASN A 262 6.48 9.14 14.35
C ASN A 262 5.56 8.96 15.58
N SER A 263 4.47 8.23 15.40
CA SER A 263 3.47 7.98 16.44
C SER A 263 4.03 7.30 17.70
N PRO A 264 5.00 6.36 17.65
CA PRO A 264 5.57 5.81 18.88
C PRO A 264 6.25 6.84 19.75
N ILE A 265 6.93 7.84 19.18
CA ILE A 265 7.54 8.93 19.95
C ILE A 265 6.47 9.84 20.57
N VAL A 266 5.41 10.16 19.81
CA VAL A 266 4.26 10.90 20.35
C VAL A 266 3.68 10.18 21.56
N ILE A 267 3.41 8.88 21.42
CA ILE A 267 2.87 8.06 22.51
C ILE A 267 3.82 8.05 23.71
N SER A 268 5.13 7.93 23.50
CA SER A 268 6.11 7.94 24.60
C SER A 268 6.11 9.25 25.39
N HIS A 269 5.79 10.38 24.75
CA HIS A 269 5.67 11.68 25.43
C HIS A 269 4.41 11.81 26.29
N LEU A 270 3.39 10.97 26.04
CA LEU A 270 2.14 10.96 26.82
C LEU A 270 2.22 10.09 28.09
N PHE A 271 3.25 9.23 28.21
CA PHE A 271 3.49 8.36 29.36
C PHE A 271 4.57 8.87 30.29
#